data_16a22450e256271984bc512f0e9006fe
#
_entry.id   16a22450e256271984bc512f0e9006fe
#
_cell.length_a   1.000
_cell.length_b   1.000
_cell.length_c   1.000
_cell.angle_alpha   90.00
_cell.angle_beta   90.00
_cell.angle_gamma   90.00
#
_symmetry.space_group_name_H-M   'P 1'
#
loop_
_entity.id
_entity.type
_entity.pdbx_description
1 polymer ?
#
loop_
_entity_poly.entity_id
_entity_poly.type
_entity_poly.pdbx_seq_one_letter_code
_entity_poly.pdbx_strand_id
1 'polypeptide(L)'
;MLSLEDCIALCDLTEEEVLAIAQHEHIPEMAATELGNYLLRTPEGELCIKAMIRDDIETAKARNERERVLVLKALLRNFVLEHPRCEERHRAQLHAPERRTA
;
A
#
# COMPACT_ATOMS: atom_id res chain seq x y z
N MET A 1 -17.76 -17.99 11.57
CA MET A 1 -17.31 -17.18 10.43
C MET A 1 -16.72 -15.87 10.93
N LEU A 2 -15.58 -15.48 10.37
CA LEU A 2 -14.94 -14.22 10.74
C LEU A 2 -15.66 -13.05 10.09
N SER A 3 -15.84 -11.99 10.86
CA SER A 3 -16.36 -10.73 10.32
C SER A 3 -15.23 -9.97 9.62
N LEU A 4 -15.56 -8.90 8.89
CA LEU A 4 -14.54 -8.04 8.30
C LEU A 4 -13.62 -7.47 9.37
N GLU A 5 -14.17 -7.04 10.51
CA GLU A 5 -13.39 -6.50 11.61
C GLU A 5 -12.40 -7.53 12.15
N ASP A 6 -12.82 -8.78 12.28
CA ASP A 6 -11.93 -9.87 12.70
C ASP A 6 -10.82 -10.11 11.70
N CYS A 7 -11.13 -10.05 10.41
CA CYS A 7 -10.12 -10.23 9.35
C CYS A 7 -9.08 -9.12 9.39
N ILE A 8 -9.51 -7.88 9.57
CA ILE A 8 -8.59 -6.74 9.68
C ILE A 8 -7.73 -6.87 10.93
N ALA A 9 -8.32 -7.27 12.05
CA ALA A 9 -7.59 -7.43 13.31
C ALA A 9 -6.50 -8.51 13.22
N LEU A 10 -6.67 -9.51 12.36
CA LEU A 10 -5.72 -10.60 12.19
C LEU A 10 -4.65 -10.33 11.13
N CYS A 11 -4.75 -9.22 10.41
CA CYS A 11 -3.76 -8.88 9.39
C CYS A 11 -2.86 -7.73 9.86
N ASP A 12 -1.75 -7.53 9.16
CA ASP A 12 -0.77 -6.49 9.47
C ASP A 12 -1.11 -5.16 8.79
N LEU A 13 -2.34 -4.99 8.35
CA LEU A 13 -2.82 -3.75 7.73
C LEU A 13 -3.79 -3.06 8.67
N THR A 14 -3.79 -1.75 8.61
CA THR A 14 -4.81 -0.95 9.30
C THR A 14 -6.09 -0.93 8.46
N GLU A 15 -7.21 -0.55 9.09
CA GLU A 15 -8.49 -0.42 8.39
C GLU A 15 -8.37 0.57 7.24
N GLU A 16 -7.68 1.68 7.45
CA GLU A 16 -7.47 2.70 6.43
C GLU A 16 -6.68 2.18 5.24
N GLU A 17 -5.69 1.33 5.50
CA GLU A 17 -4.90 0.70 4.44
C GLU A 17 -5.75 -0.27 3.63
N VAL A 18 -6.60 -1.05 4.30
CA VAL A 18 -7.53 -1.96 3.62
C VAL A 18 -8.51 -1.18 2.74
N LEU A 19 -9.04 -0.07 3.26
CA LEU A 19 -9.94 0.80 2.48
C LEU A 19 -9.25 1.37 1.26
N ALA A 20 -7.99 1.78 1.40
CA ALA A 20 -7.22 2.30 0.26
C ALA A 20 -7.05 1.25 -0.83
N ILE A 21 -6.74 0.01 -0.46
CA ILE A 21 -6.62 -1.08 -1.42
C ILE A 21 -7.97 -1.34 -2.09
N ALA A 22 -9.05 -1.39 -1.30
CA ALA A 22 -10.39 -1.64 -1.82
C ALA A 22 -10.79 -0.59 -2.85
N GLN A 23 -10.52 0.68 -2.57
CA GLN A 23 -10.84 1.78 -3.48
C GLN A 23 -9.97 1.76 -4.73
N HIS A 24 -8.67 1.50 -4.57
CA HIS A 24 -7.75 1.46 -5.70
C HIS A 24 -8.10 0.34 -6.68
N GLU A 25 -8.40 -0.85 -6.16
CA GLU A 25 -8.67 -2.03 -6.98
C GLU A 25 -10.15 -2.19 -7.33
N HIS A 26 -11.03 -1.34 -6.79
CA HIS A 26 -12.49 -1.42 -6.98
C HIS A 26 -13.05 -2.78 -6.57
N ILE A 27 -12.64 -3.25 -5.40
CA ILE A 27 -13.06 -4.53 -4.83
C ILE A 27 -13.66 -4.31 -3.43
N PRO A 28 -14.48 -5.26 -2.94
CA PRO A 28 -14.99 -5.18 -1.58
C PRO A 28 -13.87 -5.24 -0.53
N GLU A 29 -14.13 -4.66 0.63
CA GLU A 29 -13.14 -4.61 1.71
C GLU A 29 -12.63 -5.99 2.13
N MET A 30 -13.51 -7.00 2.15
CA MET A 30 -13.10 -8.36 2.50
C MET A 30 -12.07 -8.90 1.50
N ALA A 31 -12.31 -8.69 0.21
CA ALA A 31 -11.37 -9.09 -0.84
C ALA A 31 -10.07 -8.28 -0.74
N ALA A 32 -10.17 -6.99 -0.37
CA ALA A 32 -8.99 -6.15 -0.18
C ALA A 32 -8.14 -6.63 0.99
N THR A 33 -8.77 -7.11 2.07
CA THR A 33 -8.06 -7.68 3.21
C THR A 33 -7.27 -8.92 2.80
N GLU A 34 -7.90 -9.80 2.04
CA GLU A 34 -7.24 -11.01 1.53
C GLU A 34 -6.08 -10.67 0.60
N LEU A 35 -6.30 -9.73 -0.31
CA LEU A 35 -5.25 -9.29 -1.24
C LEU A 35 -4.09 -8.68 -0.47
N GLY A 36 -4.39 -7.79 0.48
CA GLY A 36 -3.37 -7.15 1.30
C GLY A 36 -2.53 -8.17 2.07
N ASN A 37 -3.17 -9.14 2.70
CA ASN A 37 -2.47 -10.20 3.42
C ASN A 37 -1.56 -11.01 2.49
N TYR A 38 -2.03 -11.30 1.28
CA TYR A 38 -1.23 -11.98 0.29
C TYR A 38 0.00 -11.16 -0.09
N LEU A 39 -0.20 -9.88 -0.38
CA LEU A 39 0.87 -8.99 -0.80
C LEU A 39 1.93 -8.77 0.29
N LEU A 40 1.52 -8.75 1.56
CA LEU A 40 2.45 -8.55 2.67
C LEU A 40 3.42 -9.71 2.90
N ARG A 41 3.24 -10.82 2.21
CA ARG A 41 4.13 -11.97 2.36
C ARG A 41 5.52 -11.75 1.78
N THR A 42 5.66 -10.80 0.86
CA THR A 42 6.94 -10.53 0.20
C THR A 42 7.24 -9.04 0.18
N PRO A 43 8.54 -8.66 0.10
CA PRO A 43 8.90 -7.25 -0.07
C PRO A 43 8.34 -6.65 -1.37
N GLU A 44 8.23 -7.45 -2.42
CA GLU A 44 7.65 -7.01 -3.69
C GLU A 44 6.16 -6.69 -3.52
N GLY A 45 5.44 -7.50 -2.74
CA GLY A 45 4.04 -7.24 -2.44
C GLY A 45 3.85 -5.99 -1.61
N GLU A 46 4.72 -5.75 -0.63
CA GLU A 46 4.71 -4.50 0.14
C GLU A 46 4.93 -3.29 -0.77
N LEU A 47 5.86 -3.40 -1.70
CA LEU A 47 6.12 -2.36 -2.68
C LEU A 47 4.89 -2.12 -3.56
N CYS A 48 4.17 -3.17 -3.90
CA CYS A 48 2.93 -3.07 -4.67
C CYS A 48 1.88 -2.24 -3.93
N ILE A 49 1.70 -2.47 -2.63
CA ILE A 49 0.76 -1.69 -1.80
C ILE A 49 1.21 -0.23 -1.74
N LYS A 50 2.50 0.01 -1.57
CA LYS A 50 3.07 1.36 -1.57
C LYS A 50 2.73 2.07 -2.88
N ALA A 51 2.88 1.38 -4.01
CA ALA A 51 2.57 1.95 -5.33
C ALA A 51 1.09 2.28 -5.47
N MET A 52 0.20 1.44 -4.93
CA MET A 52 -1.24 1.72 -4.95
C MET A 52 -1.57 3.02 -4.21
N ILE A 53 -0.99 3.21 -3.03
CA ILE A 53 -1.22 4.42 -2.24
C ILE A 53 -0.68 5.64 -2.98
N ARG A 54 0.50 5.52 -3.59
CA ARG A 54 1.09 6.62 -4.36
C ARG A 54 0.24 6.98 -5.57
N ASP A 55 -0.31 5.99 -6.26
CA ASP A 55 -1.23 6.20 -7.38
C ASP A 55 -2.46 7.00 -6.93
N ASP A 56 -3.03 6.64 -5.79
CA ASP A 56 -4.19 7.33 -5.25
C ASP A 56 -3.85 8.78 -4.88
N ILE A 57 -2.65 9.03 -4.38
CA ILE A 57 -2.18 10.40 -4.10
C ILE A 57 -2.14 11.21 -5.39
N GLU A 58 -1.59 10.66 -6.45
CA GLU A 58 -1.50 11.37 -7.73
C GLU A 58 -2.88 11.63 -8.33
N THR A 59 -3.80 10.68 -8.21
CA THR A 59 -5.18 10.85 -8.64
C THR A 59 -5.87 11.96 -7.84
N ALA A 60 -5.68 11.98 -6.53
CA ALA A 60 -6.27 13.01 -5.67
C ALA A 60 -5.70 14.39 -5.99
N LYS A 61 -4.40 14.49 -6.28
CA LYS A 61 -3.77 15.75 -6.72
C LYS A 61 -4.39 16.25 -8.02
N ALA A 62 -4.57 15.36 -8.99
CA ALA A 62 -5.15 15.72 -10.28
C ALA A 62 -6.59 16.21 -10.14
N ARG A 63 -7.30 15.74 -9.12
CA ARG A 63 -8.69 16.15 -8.83
C ARG A 63 -8.78 17.33 -7.87
N ASN A 64 -7.65 17.86 -7.41
CA ASN A 64 -7.59 18.94 -6.44
C ASN A 64 -8.27 18.58 -5.10
N GLU A 65 -8.22 17.33 -4.71
CA GLU A 65 -8.76 16.84 -3.45
C GLU A 65 -7.71 16.97 -2.35
N ARG A 66 -7.49 18.18 -1.88
CA ARG A 66 -6.39 18.49 -0.95
C ARG A 66 -6.43 17.70 0.35
N GLU A 67 -7.61 17.56 0.95
CA GLU A 67 -7.74 16.81 2.19
C GLU A 67 -7.38 15.33 2.00
N ARG A 68 -7.86 14.77 0.90
CA ARG A 68 -7.56 13.37 0.59
C ARG A 68 -6.06 13.17 0.36
N VAL A 69 -5.39 14.11 -0.30
CA VAL A 69 -3.94 14.05 -0.49
C VAL A 69 -3.22 13.99 0.87
N LEU A 70 -3.63 14.84 1.81
CA LEU A 70 -3.03 14.84 3.14
C LEU A 70 -3.25 13.52 3.89
N VAL A 71 -4.47 13.01 3.83
CA VAL A 71 -4.81 11.72 4.46
C VAL A 71 -3.99 10.59 3.86
N LEU A 72 -3.91 10.53 2.54
CA LEU A 72 -3.17 9.48 1.84
C LEU A 72 -1.66 9.57 2.07
N LYS A 73 -1.12 10.77 2.17
CA LYS A 73 0.31 10.96 2.49
C LYS A 73 0.63 10.46 3.90
N ALA A 74 -0.25 10.73 4.87
CA ALA A 74 -0.10 10.22 6.22
C ALA A 74 -0.19 8.69 6.23
N LEU A 75 -1.12 8.14 5.47
CA LEU A 75 -1.29 6.70 5.34
C LEU A 75 -0.03 6.06 4.75
N LEU A 76 0.51 6.64 3.69
CA LEU A 76 1.73 6.16 3.05
C LEU A 76 2.91 6.16 4.03
N ARG A 77 3.06 7.25 4.79
CA ARG A 77 4.12 7.36 5.77
C ARG A 77 4.02 6.25 6.82
N ASN A 78 2.83 6.02 7.35
CA ASN A 78 2.61 4.98 8.34
C ASN A 78 2.89 3.59 7.76
N PHE A 79 2.44 3.35 6.54
CA PHE A 79 2.68 2.07 5.88
C PHE A 79 4.18 1.79 5.74
N VAL A 80 4.95 2.78 5.27
CA VAL A 80 6.40 2.63 5.09
C VAL A 80 7.11 2.39 6.42
N LEU A 81 6.67 3.07 7.49
CA LEU A 81 7.26 2.88 8.81
C LEU A 81 7.01 1.48 9.37
N GLU A 82 5.83 0.93 9.12
CA GLU A 82 5.47 -0.41 9.58
C GLU A 82 5.99 -1.53 8.69
N HIS A 83 6.30 -1.21 7.43
CA HIS A 83 6.75 -2.17 6.45
C HIS A 83 8.01 -1.67 5.73
N PRO A 84 9.16 -1.60 6.43
CA PRO A 84 10.36 -0.98 5.86
C PRO A 84 10.97 -1.74 4.69
N ARG A 85 10.63 -3.01 4.50
CA ARG A 85 11.13 -3.79 3.37
C ARG A 85 10.73 -3.18 2.02
N CYS A 86 9.60 -2.48 1.94
CA CYS A 86 9.18 -1.85 0.69
C CYS A 86 10.13 -0.72 0.29
N GLU A 87 10.70 0.00 1.27
CA GLU A 87 11.68 1.04 1.00
C GLU A 87 13.01 0.47 0.51
N GLU A 88 13.45 -0.58 1.16
CA GLU A 88 14.68 -1.27 0.77
C GLU A 88 14.57 -1.83 -0.65
N ARG A 89 13.44 -2.45 -0.96
CA ARG A 89 13.20 -3.00 -2.28
C ARG A 89 13.15 -1.92 -3.34
N HIS A 90 12.52 -0.80 -3.03
CA HIS A 90 12.45 0.34 -3.92
C HIS A 90 13.86 0.85 -4.26
N ARG A 91 14.69 1.02 -3.24
CA ARG A 91 16.08 1.45 -3.43
C ARG A 91 16.86 0.47 -4.30
N ALA A 92 16.69 -0.82 -4.06
CA ALA A 92 17.35 -1.85 -4.83
C ALA A 92 16.95 -1.77 -6.30
N GLN A 93 15.68 -1.51 -6.60
CA GLN A 93 15.21 -1.36 -7.97
C GLN A 93 15.80 -0.13 -8.65
N LEU A 94 15.93 0.96 -7.92
CA LEU A 94 16.50 2.19 -8.47
C LEU A 94 17.97 2.05 -8.82
N HIS A 95 18.72 1.25 -8.05
CA HIS A 95 20.15 1.07 -8.27
C HIS A 95 20.51 -0.11 -9.18
N ALA A 96 19.60 -1.05 -9.38
CA ALA A 96 19.86 -2.24 -10.15
C ALA A 96 20.38 -1.97 -11.57
N PRO A 97 19.81 -1.02 -12.34
CA PRO A 97 20.31 -0.74 -13.69
C PRO A 97 21.75 -0.27 -13.73
N GLU A 98 22.19 0.44 -12.71
CA GLU A 98 23.56 0.98 -12.66
C GLU A 98 24.61 -0.11 -12.59
N ARG A 99 24.30 -1.22 -11.94
CA ARG A 99 25.23 -2.32 -11.78
C ARG A 99 25.48 -3.10 -13.05
N ARG A 100 24.59 -2.98 -14.02
CA ARG A 100 24.70 -3.72 -15.28
C ARG A 100 25.68 -3.11 -16.24
N THR A 101 26.08 -1.89 -15.98
CA THR A 101 27.00 -1.18 -16.87
C THR A 101 28.46 -1.57 -16.64
N ALA A 102 28.68 -2.31 -15.60
CA ALA A 102 30.04 -2.75 -15.26
C ALA A 102 30.60 -3.74 -16.28
#